data_0fae72d80dbc37880cb2902e2ec25459
#
_entry.id   0fae72d80dbc37880cb2902e2ec25459
#
_cell.length_a   1.000
_cell.length_b   1.000
_cell.length_c   1.000
_cell.angle_alpha   90.00
_cell.angle_beta   90.00
_cell.angle_gamma   90.00
#
_symmetry.space_group_name_H-M   'P 1'
#
loop_
_entity.id
_entity.type
_entity.pdbx_description
1 polymer ?
#
loop_
_entity_poly.entity_id
_entity_poly.type
_entity_poly.pdbx_seq_one_letter_code
_entity_poly.pdbx_strand_id
1 'polypeptide(L)'
;MKIAVACDHGGLNLKRTLIAYLEKNGHEVQDFGTNDFLSCDYPDFAVQAAEAVAFGDCERGIVVCSSGIGVSIVANKVPGIRCAHCHDVYCAKYTRYHNDAKMLAFGEKVVGPGLMEEIVNAFLTCEYDGGERHDRRIAKIKELERKYNK
;
A
#
# COMPACT_ATOMS: atom_id res chain seq x y z
N MET A 1 7.54 9.54 8.70
CA MET A 1 7.76 8.16 8.18
C MET A 1 8.29 8.26 6.76
N LYS A 2 9.08 7.28 6.34
CA LYS A 2 9.46 7.10 4.95
C LYS A 2 8.48 6.15 4.27
N ILE A 3 7.85 6.59 3.16
CA ILE A 3 6.74 5.90 2.50
C ILE A 3 7.11 5.60 1.05
N ALA A 4 7.02 4.33 0.66
CA ALA A 4 7.15 3.90 -0.72
C ALA A 4 5.84 4.19 -1.47
N VAL A 5 5.93 4.84 -2.63
CA VAL A 5 4.77 5.10 -3.49
C VAL A 5 5.06 4.60 -4.89
N ALA A 6 4.12 3.89 -5.50
CA ALA A 6 4.22 3.49 -6.90
C ALA A 6 2.87 3.56 -7.60
N CYS A 7 2.89 3.74 -8.91
CA CYS A 7 1.72 3.59 -9.76
C CYS A 7 2.11 3.13 -11.17
N ASP A 8 1.11 2.70 -11.94
CA ASP A 8 1.18 2.65 -13.40
C ASP A 8 0.60 3.95 -14.02
N HIS A 9 0.53 3.99 -15.35
CA HIS A 9 -0.04 5.14 -16.08
C HIS A 9 -1.50 5.44 -15.71
N GLY A 10 -2.27 4.45 -15.25
CA GLY A 10 -3.67 4.60 -14.84
C GLY A 10 -3.88 5.16 -13.42
N GLY A 11 -2.81 5.32 -12.65
CA GLY A 11 -2.83 5.89 -11.29
C GLY A 11 -2.01 7.16 -11.12
N LEU A 12 -1.46 7.70 -12.21
CA LEU A 12 -0.46 8.76 -12.15
C LEU A 12 -0.97 10.09 -11.57
N ASN A 13 -2.19 10.52 -11.92
CA ASN A 13 -2.72 11.78 -11.39
C ASN A 13 -2.95 11.68 -9.87
N LEU A 14 -3.57 10.58 -9.43
CA LEU A 14 -3.83 10.38 -8.00
C LEU A 14 -2.52 10.18 -7.22
N LYS A 15 -1.50 9.51 -7.80
CA LYS A 15 -0.18 9.41 -7.19
C LYS A 15 0.45 10.79 -6.96
N ARG A 16 0.37 11.71 -7.93
CA ARG A 16 0.90 13.07 -7.78
C ARG A 16 0.23 13.82 -6.63
N THR A 17 -1.09 13.71 -6.54
CA THR A 17 -1.85 14.28 -5.41
C THR A 17 -1.49 13.64 -4.08
N LEU A 18 -1.33 12.31 -4.06
CA LEU A 18 -0.91 11.55 -2.89
C LEU A 18 0.48 11.99 -2.39
N ILE A 19 1.46 12.13 -3.28
CA ILE A 19 2.82 12.56 -2.92
C ILE A 19 2.77 13.96 -2.28
N ALA A 20 2.08 14.91 -2.92
CA ALA A 20 1.92 16.26 -2.38
C ALA A 20 1.26 16.26 -0.99
N TYR A 21 0.25 15.41 -0.78
CA TYR A 21 -0.41 15.25 0.52
C TYR A 21 0.54 14.68 1.57
N LEU A 22 1.30 13.62 1.24
CA LEU A 22 2.24 12.98 2.17
C LEU A 22 3.36 13.96 2.59
N GLU A 23 3.97 14.65 1.66
CA GLU A 23 5.04 15.63 1.92
C GLU A 23 4.54 16.79 2.77
N LYS A 24 3.35 17.35 2.47
CA LYS A 24 2.69 18.37 3.28
C LYS A 24 2.46 17.95 4.73
N ASN A 25 2.23 16.65 4.97
CA ASN A 25 2.05 16.07 6.30
C ASN A 25 3.36 15.57 6.94
N GLY A 26 4.53 15.96 6.40
CA GLY A 26 5.83 15.70 7.00
C GLY A 26 6.37 14.29 6.78
N HIS A 27 5.88 13.58 5.76
CA HIS A 27 6.41 12.28 5.37
C HIS A 27 7.49 12.43 4.29
N GLU A 28 8.49 11.56 4.34
CA GLU A 28 9.45 11.38 3.25
C GLU A 28 8.86 10.39 2.24
N VAL A 29 8.86 10.73 0.96
CA VAL A 29 8.33 9.85 -0.09
C VAL A 29 9.46 9.31 -0.96
N GLN A 30 9.46 7.99 -1.17
CA GLN A 30 10.27 7.34 -2.19
C GLN A 30 9.34 6.87 -3.32
N ASP A 31 9.44 7.57 -4.46
CA ASP A 31 8.61 7.29 -5.64
C ASP A 31 9.29 6.24 -6.55
N PHE A 32 8.60 5.12 -6.75
CA PHE A 32 9.02 4.00 -7.61
C PHE A 32 8.33 4.00 -8.99
N GLY A 33 7.59 5.04 -9.31
CA GLY A 33 7.09 5.29 -10.66
C GLY A 33 5.64 4.88 -10.90
N THR A 34 5.11 4.91 -12.16
CA THR A 34 5.67 5.62 -13.34
C THR A 34 5.54 7.14 -13.20
N ASN A 35 6.23 7.90 -14.07
CA ASN A 35 6.15 9.38 -14.07
C ASN A 35 5.63 9.96 -15.39
N ASP A 36 5.17 9.13 -16.32
CA ASP A 36 4.51 9.53 -17.55
C ASP A 36 3.22 8.72 -17.80
N PHE A 37 2.45 9.13 -18.81
CA PHE A 37 1.18 8.52 -19.17
C PHE A 37 1.28 7.41 -20.23
N LEU A 38 2.48 7.05 -20.66
CA LEU A 38 2.67 5.95 -21.58
C LEU A 38 2.28 4.64 -20.91
N SER A 39 1.58 3.79 -21.66
CA SER A 39 1.16 2.49 -21.17
C SER A 39 2.35 1.68 -20.69
N CYS A 40 2.28 1.17 -19.46
CA CYS A 40 3.33 0.41 -18.83
C CYS A 40 2.75 -0.74 -17.99
N ASP A 41 3.57 -1.70 -17.65
CA ASP A 41 3.19 -2.87 -16.88
C ASP A 41 3.28 -2.57 -15.38
N TYR A 42 2.13 -2.48 -14.71
CA TYR A 42 2.03 -2.17 -13.29
C TYR A 42 2.86 -3.07 -12.36
N PRO A 43 3.11 -4.36 -12.68
CA PRO A 43 3.92 -5.21 -11.81
C PRO A 43 5.35 -4.69 -11.62
N ASP A 44 5.96 -4.11 -12.65
CA ASP A 44 7.34 -3.62 -12.61
C ASP A 44 7.55 -2.49 -11.60
N PHE A 45 6.50 -1.73 -11.34
CA PHE A 45 6.51 -0.61 -10.38
C PHE A 45 6.05 -1.04 -8.99
N ALA A 46 4.94 -1.79 -8.92
CA ALA A 46 4.36 -2.20 -7.65
C ALA A 46 5.28 -3.12 -6.85
N VAL A 47 6.05 -4.01 -7.53
CA VAL A 47 7.00 -4.90 -6.87
C VAL A 47 8.11 -4.12 -6.16
N GLN A 48 8.66 -3.07 -6.78
CA GLN A 48 9.74 -2.28 -6.21
C GLN A 48 9.30 -1.57 -4.90
N ALA A 49 8.10 -0.99 -4.89
CA ALA A 49 7.56 -0.39 -3.68
C ALA A 49 7.32 -1.44 -2.57
N ALA A 50 6.85 -2.63 -2.94
CA ALA A 50 6.62 -3.72 -1.99
C ALA A 50 7.92 -4.26 -1.42
N GLU A 51 8.96 -4.41 -2.23
CA GLU A 51 10.31 -4.81 -1.79
C GLU A 51 10.94 -3.79 -0.86
N ALA A 52 10.82 -2.49 -1.16
CA ALA A 52 11.32 -1.43 -0.28
C ALA A 52 10.69 -1.48 1.12
N VAL A 53 9.41 -1.86 1.21
CA VAL A 53 8.74 -2.07 2.51
C VAL A 53 9.15 -3.39 3.15
N ALA A 54 9.27 -4.47 2.37
CA ALA A 54 9.64 -5.79 2.87
C ALA A 54 11.05 -5.82 3.46
N PHE A 55 12.00 -5.13 2.82
CA PHE A 55 13.40 -5.06 3.26
C PHE A 55 13.66 -3.96 4.31
N GLY A 56 12.68 -3.12 4.59
CA GLY A 56 12.78 -2.11 5.65
C GLY A 56 13.34 -0.76 5.20
N ASP A 57 13.51 -0.53 3.92
CA ASP A 57 13.93 0.76 3.35
C ASP A 57 12.84 1.83 3.52
N CYS A 58 11.58 1.39 3.52
CA CYS A 58 10.40 2.20 3.78
C CYS A 58 9.54 1.57 4.88
N GLU A 59 8.94 2.40 5.72
CA GLU A 59 8.09 1.94 6.83
C GLU A 59 6.68 1.52 6.38
N ARG A 60 6.17 2.15 5.32
CA ARG A 60 4.84 1.91 4.72
C ARG A 60 4.93 2.02 3.21
N GLY A 61 3.93 1.47 2.52
CA GLY A 61 3.81 1.60 1.07
C GLY A 61 2.39 1.88 0.62
N ILE A 62 2.26 2.63 -0.47
CA ILE A 62 0.97 2.92 -1.12
C ILE A 62 1.14 2.74 -2.63
N VAL A 63 0.29 1.91 -3.22
CA VAL A 63 0.35 1.60 -4.66
C VAL A 63 -0.98 1.92 -5.33
N VAL A 64 -0.91 2.56 -6.50
CA VAL A 64 -2.07 3.11 -7.21
C VAL A 64 -2.08 2.63 -8.66
N CYS A 65 -3.24 2.24 -9.16
CA CYS A 65 -3.49 2.06 -10.59
C CYS A 65 -4.93 2.52 -10.92
N SER A 66 -5.49 2.13 -12.03
CA SER A 66 -6.88 2.50 -12.36
C SER A 66 -7.90 1.97 -11.33
N SER A 67 -7.72 0.74 -10.84
CA SER A 67 -8.64 0.07 -9.90
C SER A 67 -8.04 -0.25 -8.53
N GLY A 68 -6.71 -0.27 -8.41
CA GLY A 68 -6.00 -0.74 -7.23
C GLY A 68 -5.86 -2.27 -7.13
N ILE A 69 -6.56 -3.02 -7.99
CA ILE A 69 -6.61 -4.49 -7.89
C ILE A 69 -5.28 -5.13 -8.27
N GLY A 70 -4.78 -4.87 -9.48
CA GLY A 70 -3.55 -5.49 -9.99
C GLY A 70 -2.33 -5.19 -9.11
N VAL A 71 -2.16 -3.94 -8.72
CA VAL A 71 -1.04 -3.53 -7.85
C VAL A 71 -1.11 -4.15 -6.45
N SER A 72 -2.33 -4.37 -5.91
CA SER A 72 -2.50 -5.07 -4.63
C SER A 72 -2.13 -6.54 -4.72
N ILE A 73 -2.49 -7.20 -5.82
CA ILE A 73 -2.13 -8.60 -6.08
C ILE A 73 -0.61 -8.75 -6.13
N VAL A 74 0.07 -7.89 -6.89
CA VAL A 74 1.53 -7.89 -7.03
C VAL A 74 2.20 -7.68 -5.66
N ALA A 75 1.81 -6.65 -4.93
CA ALA A 75 2.40 -6.36 -3.63
C ALA A 75 2.28 -7.56 -2.66
N ASN A 76 1.14 -8.26 -2.66
CA ASN A 76 0.92 -9.45 -1.84
C ASN A 76 1.69 -10.71 -2.32
N LYS A 77 2.39 -10.65 -3.46
CA LYS A 77 3.33 -11.73 -3.87
C LYS A 77 4.71 -11.58 -3.26
N VAL A 78 5.05 -10.41 -2.73
CA VAL A 78 6.32 -10.19 -2.05
C VAL A 78 6.24 -10.73 -0.62
N PRO A 79 7.12 -11.66 -0.22
CA PRO A 79 7.12 -12.25 1.11
C PRO A 79 7.18 -11.22 2.23
N GLY A 80 6.35 -11.39 3.25
CA GLY A 80 6.25 -10.48 4.39
C GLY A 80 5.31 -9.28 4.17
N ILE A 81 4.84 -9.04 2.95
CA ILE A 81 3.91 -7.96 2.64
C ILE A 81 2.45 -8.39 2.85
N ARG A 82 1.73 -7.56 3.56
CA ARG A 82 0.27 -7.55 3.61
C ARG A 82 -0.18 -6.20 3.07
N CYS A 83 -0.69 -6.21 1.83
CA CYS A 83 -1.22 -5.04 1.13
C CYS A 83 -2.74 -5.13 1.10
N ALA A 84 -3.40 -4.12 1.64
CA ALA A 84 -4.85 -4.04 1.65
C ALA A 84 -5.37 -3.19 0.48
N HIS A 85 -6.28 -3.75 -0.30
CA HIS A 85 -7.02 -3.03 -1.32
C HIS A 85 -8.23 -2.35 -0.66
N CYS A 86 -8.17 -1.04 -0.45
CA CYS A 86 -9.17 -0.29 0.30
C CYS A 86 -9.67 0.93 -0.47
N HIS A 87 -11.00 1.07 -0.55
CA HIS A 87 -11.67 2.25 -1.13
C HIS A 87 -12.52 3.00 -0.10
N ASP A 88 -12.36 2.70 1.18
CA ASP A 88 -13.08 3.33 2.29
C ASP A 88 -12.17 3.46 3.53
N VAL A 89 -12.56 4.39 4.40
CA VAL A 89 -11.81 4.74 5.60
C VAL A 89 -11.84 3.63 6.66
N TYR A 90 -12.96 2.89 6.76
CA TYR A 90 -13.10 1.80 7.72
C TYR A 90 -12.10 0.68 7.43
N CYS A 91 -12.07 0.19 6.18
CA CYS A 91 -11.11 -0.84 5.76
C CYS A 91 -9.66 -0.38 5.91
N ALA A 92 -9.35 0.87 5.56
CA ALA A 92 -8.01 1.44 5.71
C ALA A 92 -7.54 1.48 7.17
N LYS A 93 -8.41 1.85 8.11
CA LYS A 93 -8.14 1.81 9.53
C LYS A 93 -7.94 0.38 10.03
N TYR A 94 -8.90 -0.49 9.75
CA TYR A 94 -8.92 -1.83 10.35
C TYR A 94 -7.92 -2.80 9.74
N THR A 95 -7.45 -2.58 8.50
CA THR A 95 -6.32 -3.34 7.97
C THR A 95 -5.04 -3.08 8.75
N ARG A 96 -4.87 -1.87 9.32
CA ARG A 96 -3.79 -1.59 10.27
C ARG A 96 -4.08 -2.24 11.61
N TYR A 97 -5.24 -1.92 12.19
CA TYR A 97 -5.61 -2.32 13.54
C TYR A 97 -5.63 -3.85 13.76
N HIS A 98 -6.16 -4.62 12.78
CA HIS A 98 -6.29 -6.06 12.87
C HIS A 98 -5.19 -6.86 12.17
N ASN A 99 -4.71 -6.38 11.02
CA ASN A 99 -3.87 -7.19 10.13
C ASN A 99 -2.42 -6.72 10.09
N ASP A 100 -2.09 -5.63 10.77
CA ASP A 100 -0.77 -4.99 10.67
C ASP A 100 -0.30 -4.88 9.21
N ALA A 101 -1.20 -4.48 8.31
CA ALA A 101 -0.86 -4.27 6.91
C ALA A 101 0.10 -3.09 6.79
N LYS A 102 1.21 -3.30 6.09
CA LYS A 102 2.20 -2.24 5.85
C LYS A 102 2.00 -1.54 4.51
N MET A 103 1.14 -2.08 3.66
CA MET A 103 0.84 -1.49 2.36
C MET A 103 -0.66 -1.30 2.14
N LEU A 104 -0.96 -0.27 1.36
CA LEU A 104 -2.30 0.11 0.93
C LEU A 104 -2.34 0.18 -0.59
N ALA A 105 -3.46 -0.23 -1.20
CA ALA A 105 -3.71 -0.09 -2.62
C ALA A 105 -5.10 0.50 -2.86
N PHE A 106 -5.22 1.40 -3.85
CA PHE A 106 -6.51 1.94 -4.29
C PHE A 106 -6.46 2.36 -5.76
N GLY A 107 -7.63 2.64 -6.32
CA GLY A 107 -7.79 2.98 -7.73
C GLY A 107 -8.09 4.44 -7.97
N GLU A 108 -7.38 5.07 -8.91
CA GLU A 108 -7.61 6.46 -9.34
C GLU A 108 -9.04 6.68 -9.87
N LYS A 109 -9.62 5.66 -10.53
CA LYS A 109 -10.98 5.74 -11.06
C LYS A 109 -12.08 5.47 -10.03
N VAL A 110 -11.70 5.12 -8.81
CA VAL A 110 -12.63 4.74 -7.74
C VAL A 110 -12.58 5.73 -6.58
N VAL A 111 -11.38 6.21 -6.25
CA VAL A 111 -11.14 7.07 -5.10
C VAL A 111 -10.78 8.47 -5.58
N GLY A 112 -11.61 9.47 -5.25
CA GLY A 112 -11.29 10.87 -5.49
C GLY A 112 -10.29 11.41 -4.47
N PRO A 113 -9.64 12.56 -4.75
CA PRO A 113 -8.59 13.13 -3.89
C PRO A 113 -8.98 13.31 -2.43
N GLY A 114 -10.18 13.82 -2.16
CA GLY A 114 -10.64 14.05 -0.77
C GLY A 114 -10.79 12.74 0.02
N LEU A 115 -11.39 11.72 -0.58
CA LEU A 115 -11.52 10.41 0.06
C LEU A 115 -10.15 9.73 0.19
N MET A 116 -9.25 9.89 -0.78
CA MET A 116 -7.89 9.39 -0.70
C MET A 116 -7.15 9.94 0.52
N GLU A 117 -7.26 11.24 0.81
CA GLU A 117 -6.63 11.84 1.98
C GLU A 117 -7.13 11.23 3.30
N GLU A 118 -8.45 11.00 3.42
CA GLU A 118 -9.04 10.36 4.61
C GLU A 118 -8.61 8.89 4.76
N ILE A 119 -8.60 8.14 3.66
CA ILE A 119 -8.13 6.75 3.63
C ILE A 119 -6.67 6.66 4.07
N VAL A 120 -5.80 7.49 3.48
CA VAL A 120 -4.37 7.51 3.78
C VAL A 120 -4.10 7.95 5.21
N ASN A 121 -4.78 8.98 5.69
CA ASN A 121 -4.68 9.41 7.08
C ASN A 121 -5.06 8.30 8.06
N ALA A 122 -6.20 7.64 7.84
CA ALA A 122 -6.65 6.53 8.68
C ALA A 122 -5.65 5.36 8.69
N PHE A 123 -5.05 5.05 7.54
CA PHE A 123 -4.02 4.00 7.41
C PHE A 123 -2.72 4.38 8.13
N LEU A 124 -2.24 5.62 8.00
CA LEU A 124 -0.94 6.03 8.54
C LEU A 124 -0.98 6.32 10.04
N THR A 125 -2.12 6.75 10.58
CA THR A 125 -2.26 7.12 12.00
C THR A 125 -2.76 5.98 12.88
N CYS A 126 -3.32 4.91 12.31
CA CYS A 126 -3.82 3.79 13.09
C CYS A 126 -2.68 2.86 13.51
N GLU A 127 -2.60 2.60 14.81
CA GLU A 127 -1.67 1.61 15.38
C GLU A 127 -2.23 0.19 15.30
N TYR A 128 -1.35 -0.80 15.30
CA TYR A 128 -1.74 -2.21 15.42
C TYR A 128 -2.18 -2.53 16.85
N ASP A 129 -3.29 -3.26 16.99
CA ASP A 129 -3.86 -3.63 18.31
C ASP A 129 -2.93 -4.52 19.15
N GLY A 130 -2.12 -5.37 18.50
CA GLY A 130 -1.19 -6.29 19.20
C GLY A 130 -1.87 -7.35 20.04
N GLY A 131 -3.17 -7.58 19.85
CA GLY A 131 -3.92 -8.55 20.64
C GLY A 131 -3.65 -10.00 20.22
N GLU A 132 -3.58 -10.92 21.21
CA GLU A 132 -3.29 -12.36 21.00
C GLU A 132 -4.06 -12.99 19.83
N ARG A 133 -5.34 -12.63 19.68
CA ARG A 133 -6.18 -13.12 18.57
C ARG A 133 -5.66 -12.70 17.20
N HIS A 134 -5.20 -11.46 17.05
CA HIS A 134 -4.69 -10.92 15.80
C HIS A 134 -3.27 -11.44 15.52
N ASP A 135 -2.41 -11.52 16.52
CA ASP A 135 -1.08 -12.09 16.42
C ASP A 135 -1.12 -13.55 15.94
N ARG A 136 -2.01 -14.36 16.51
CA ARG A 136 -2.21 -15.75 16.10
C ARG A 136 -2.65 -15.88 14.64
N ARG A 137 -3.55 -15.00 14.17
CA ARG A 137 -4.03 -14.99 12.78
C ARG A 137 -2.93 -14.57 11.81
N ILE A 138 -2.16 -13.55 12.15
CA ILE A 138 -1.01 -13.10 11.36
C ILE A 138 0.07 -14.19 11.30
N ALA A 139 0.34 -14.89 12.39
CA ALA A 139 1.27 -16.01 12.42
C ALA A 139 0.84 -17.12 11.43
N LYS A 140 -0.44 -17.46 11.37
CA LYS A 140 -0.98 -18.43 10.40
C LYS A 140 -0.82 -17.97 8.95
N ILE A 141 -0.99 -16.69 8.66
CA ILE A 141 -0.73 -16.12 7.32
C ILE A 141 0.74 -16.31 6.94
N LYS A 142 1.67 -16.01 7.87
CA LYS A 142 3.12 -16.21 7.66
C LYS A 142 3.49 -17.68 7.48
N GLU A 143 2.79 -18.60 8.13
CA GLU A 143 3.00 -20.05 7.91
C GLU A 143 2.56 -20.49 6.51
N LEU A 144 1.41 -20.00 6.03
CA LEU A 144 0.94 -20.25 4.66
C LEU A 144 1.92 -19.69 3.62
N GLU A 145 2.42 -18.48 3.84
CA GLU A 145 3.42 -17.86 2.97
C GLU A 145 4.68 -18.74 2.87
N ARG A 146 5.25 -19.17 4.01
CA ARG A 146 6.42 -20.09 4.03
C ARG A 146 6.17 -21.44 3.37
N LYS A 147 4.93 -21.94 3.47
CA LYS A 147 4.55 -23.23 2.88
C LYS A 147 4.53 -23.18 1.35
N TYR A 148 4.07 -22.06 0.77
CA TYR A 148 3.84 -21.95 -0.68
C TYR A 148 4.91 -21.16 -1.44
N ASN A 149 5.67 -20.32 -0.78
CA ASN A 149 6.82 -19.60 -1.34
C ASN A 149 8.11 -20.40 -1.06
N LYS A 150 8.29 -21.48 -1.84
CA LYS A 150 9.51 -22.30 -1.81
C LYS A 150 10.45 -21.91 -2.95
#